data_20c4edb31f79a3a6386c09ac3eec70f7
#
_entry.id   20c4edb31f79a3a6386c09ac3eec70f7
#
_cell.length_a   1.000
_cell.length_b   1.000
_cell.length_c   1.000
_cell.angle_alpha   90.00
_cell.angle_beta   90.00
_cell.angle_gamma   90.00
#
_symmetry.space_group_name_H-M   'P 1'
#
loop_
_entity.id
_entity.type
_entity.pdbx_description
1 polymer ?
#
loop_
_entity_poly.entity_id
_entity_poly.type
_entity_poly.pdbx_seq_one_letter_code
_entity_poly.pdbx_strand_id
1 'polypeptide(L)'
;YSLLGGKRQEIEIYATYPPRYNTPEGFINEAKELVDEKFSAYKIHPGNLSVEDTIKVVDGVRDFVGDNMSLMLDRNHGYSLAEALRVGEALDSNNYYWFEDPVNTSNLRAIKRLNNSLRTPINMSDAATFLIKDAANFLSKNLVGMIRGTTRKIGITGLIKQSAMADAFGINCEIGLAGNSLMNAANLHVIASVNNNTY
;
A
#
# COMPACT_ATOMS: atom_id res chain seq x y z
N TYR A 1 -18.37 12.26 8.97
CA TYR A 1 -18.12 10.85 9.37
C TYR A 1 -19.19 10.33 10.32
N SER A 2 -19.84 11.18 11.13
CA SER A 2 -20.89 10.79 12.08
C SER A 2 -22.05 10.01 11.43
N LEU A 3 -22.52 10.44 10.25
CA LEU A 3 -23.55 9.75 9.47
C LEU A 3 -23.13 8.33 9.02
N LEU A 4 -21.83 8.06 8.97
CA LEU A 4 -21.28 6.77 8.59
C LEU A 4 -20.96 5.87 9.81
N GLY A 5 -21.32 6.32 11.02
CA GLY A 5 -21.00 5.62 12.26
C GLY A 5 -19.54 5.76 12.71
N GLY A 6 -18.83 6.74 12.18
CA GLY A 6 -17.42 6.97 12.47
C GLY A 6 -17.15 7.32 13.92
N LYS A 7 -16.09 6.74 14.48
CA LYS A 7 -15.68 6.90 15.87
C LYS A 7 -14.25 7.42 16.03
N ARG A 8 -13.39 7.24 15.00
CA ARG A 8 -11.99 7.69 15.04
C ARG A 8 -11.92 9.20 14.84
N GLN A 9 -11.22 9.89 15.70
CA GLN A 9 -10.94 11.32 15.61
C GLN A 9 -9.53 11.60 15.09
N GLU A 10 -8.65 10.64 15.23
CA GLU A 10 -7.27 10.67 14.74
C GLU A 10 -7.08 9.51 13.76
N ILE A 11 -6.29 9.76 12.75
CA ILE A 11 -5.99 8.83 11.65
C ILE A 11 -4.48 8.84 11.45
N GLU A 12 -3.87 7.65 11.51
CA GLU A 12 -2.47 7.47 11.16
C GLU A 12 -2.26 7.79 9.67
N ILE A 13 -1.14 8.41 9.37
CA ILE A 13 -0.77 8.77 7.99
C ILE A 13 0.64 8.29 7.67
N TYR A 14 0.89 8.02 6.40
CA TYR A 14 2.24 7.81 5.89
C TYR A 14 2.65 8.91 4.91
N ALA A 15 3.94 9.23 4.90
CA ALA A 15 4.50 10.06 3.84
C ALA A 15 4.64 9.24 2.55
N THR A 16 4.40 9.87 1.42
CA THR A 16 4.65 9.26 0.11
C THR A 16 4.77 10.33 -0.96
N TYR A 17 5.64 10.08 -1.93
CA TYR A 17 5.90 10.99 -3.03
C TYR A 17 5.98 10.24 -4.35
N PRO A 18 5.69 10.90 -5.48
CA PRO A 18 6.06 10.36 -6.79
C PRO A 18 7.57 10.03 -6.84
N PRO A 19 8.02 9.13 -7.73
CA PRO A 19 9.45 8.85 -7.89
C PRO A 19 10.24 10.12 -8.17
N ARG A 20 11.19 10.44 -7.30
CA ARG A 20 11.99 11.68 -7.38
C ARG A 20 13.49 11.43 -7.57
N TYR A 21 13.94 10.22 -7.27
CA TYR A 21 15.36 9.88 -7.21
C TYR A 21 15.71 8.75 -8.18
N ASN A 22 16.95 8.79 -8.67
CA ASN A 22 17.50 7.77 -9.57
C ASN A 22 18.61 6.95 -8.89
N THR A 23 18.86 7.17 -7.60
CA THR A 23 19.85 6.44 -6.81
C THR A 23 19.28 6.08 -5.42
N PRO A 24 19.78 5.01 -4.79
CA PRO A 24 19.35 4.60 -3.45
C PRO A 24 19.53 5.69 -2.38
N GLU A 25 20.62 6.46 -2.46
CA GLU A 25 20.96 7.50 -1.49
C GLU A 25 19.88 8.58 -1.39
N GLY A 26 19.21 8.88 -2.51
CA GLY A 26 18.11 9.86 -2.53
C GLY A 26 16.96 9.45 -1.61
N PHE A 27 16.55 8.18 -1.64
CA PHE A 27 15.49 7.63 -0.79
C PHE A 27 15.90 7.53 0.67
N ILE A 28 17.17 7.20 0.95
CA ILE A 28 17.70 7.16 2.31
C ILE A 28 17.71 8.57 2.92
N ASN A 29 18.09 9.58 2.13
CA ASN A 29 18.06 10.97 2.58
C ASN A 29 16.63 11.47 2.79
N GLU A 30 15.68 11.10 1.93
CA GLU A 30 14.26 11.40 2.13
C GLU A 30 13.73 10.77 3.43
N ALA A 31 14.11 9.53 3.73
CA ALA A 31 13.75 8.89 5.00
C ALA A 31 14.29 9.64 6.22
N LYS A 32 15.50 10.24 6.12
CA LYS A 32 16.06 11.10 7.19
C LYS A 32 15.21 12.34 7.43
N GLU A 33 14.80 13.02 6.34
CA GLU A 33 13.92 14.19 6.42
C GLU A 33 12.59 13.83 7.09
N LEU A 34 12.01 12.68 6.74
CA LEU A 34 10.74 12.21 7.31
C LEU A 34 10.84 11.84 8.80
N VAL A 35 11.98 11.33 9.25
CA VAL A 35 12.24 11.10 10.69
C VAL A 35 12.27 12.44 11.44
N ASP A 36 12.96 13.45 10.88
CA ASP A 36 13.02 14.80 11.46
C ASP A 36 11.63 15.47 11.50
N GLU A 37 10.79 15.22 10.51
CA GLU A 37 9.39 15.66 10.42
C GLU A 37 8.44 14.82 11.29
N LYS A 38 8.93 13.79 11.98
CA LYS A 38 8.19 12.90 12.90
C LYS A 38 7.13 12.04 12.22
N PHE A 39 7.31 11.67 10.96
CA PHE A 39 6.50 10.64 10.34
C PHE A 39 6.83 9.26 10.93
N SER A 40 5.78 8.48 11.19
CA SER A 40 5.87 7.10 11.68
C SER A 40 5.76 6.06 10.57
N ALA A 41 5.49 6.49 9.33
CA ALA A 41 5.32 5.59 8.20
C ALA A 41 5.73 6.25 6.88
N TYR A 42 6.35 5.46 5.99
CA TYR A 42 6.82 5.93 4.68
C TYR A 42 6.58 4.89 3.58
N LYS A 43 5.92 5.32 2.50
CA LYS A 43 5.71 4.51 1.29
C LYS A 43 6.63 4.98 0.18
N ILE A 44 7.50 4.09 -0.26
CA ILE A 44 8.54 4.31 -1.25
C ILE A 44 8.02 3.97 -2.63
N HIS A 45 8.23 4.87 -3.60
CA HIS A 45 8.04 4.61 -5.02
C HIS A 45 9.41 4.57 -5.72
N PRO A 46 9.99 3.40 -5.97
CA PRO A 46 11.36 3.28 -6.50
C PRO A 46 11.48 3.74 -7.96
N GLY A 47 10.37 4.01 -8.64
CA GLY A 47 10.38 4.49 -10.01
C GLY A 47 11.04 3.49 -10.97
N ASN A 48 12.03 3.95 -11.72
CA ASN A 48 12.74 3.14 -12.72
C ASN A 48 14.06 2.56 -12.20
N LEU A 49 14.27 2.51 -10.88
CA LEU A 49 15.45 1.86 -10.32
C LEU A 49 15.52 0.38 -10.76
N SER A 50 16.74 -0.12 -10.92
CA SER A 50 16.98 -1.55 -11.09
C SER A 50 16.50 -2.34 -9.88
N VAL A 51 16.32 -3.65 -10.03
CA VAL A 51 15.99 -4.53 -8.90
C VAL A 51 17.06 -4.44 -7.82
N GLU A 52 18.32 -4.45 -8.22
CA GLU A 52 19.48 -4.35 -7.33
C GLU A 52 19.48 -3.04 -6.54
N ASP A 53 19.22 -1.92 -7.19
CA ASP A 53 19.18 -0.63 -6.51
C ASP A 53 17.91 -0.47 -5.66
N THR A 54 16.78 -1.06 -6.07
CA THR A 54 15.58 -1.11 -5.22
C THR A 54 15.85 -1.90 -3.94
N ILE A 55 16.56 -3.03 -4.00
CA ILE A 55 16.95 -3.79 -2.81
C ILE A 55 17.86 -2.95 -1.90
N LYS A 56 18.83 -2.21 -2.46
CA LYS A 56 19.65 -1.29 -1.67
C LYS A 56 18.81 -0.18 -1.00
N VAL A 57 17.77 0.32 -1.66
CA VAL A 57 16.82 1.26 -1.04
C VAL A 57 16.12 0.60 0.13
N VAL A 58 15.59 -0.61 -0.06
CA VAL A 58 14.86 -1.37 0.97
C VAL A 58 15.74 -1.57 2.20
N ASP A 59 16.95 -2.08 2.00
CA ASP A 59 17.91 -2.32 3.08
C ASP A 59 18.36 -1.01 3.74
N GLY A 60 18.84 -0.05 2.95
CA GLY A 60 19.41 1.19 3.47
C GLY A 60 18.40 2.10 4.19
N VAL A 61 17.15 2.14 3.75
CA VAL A 61 16.11 2.88 4.46
C VAL A 61 15.79 2.20 5.79
N ARG A 62 15.63 0.87 5.82
CA ARG A 62 15.37 0.12 7.06
C ARG A 62 16.55 0.24 8.04
N ASP A 63 17.77 0.09 7.57
CA ASP A 63 18.98 0.25 8.40
C ASP A 63 19.03 1.63 9.07
N PHE A 64 18.58 2.66 8.36
CA PHE A 64 18.58 4.02 8.90
C PHE A 64 17.44 4.25 9.90
N VAL A 65 16.17 3.91 9.54
CA VAL A 65 15.00 4.24 10.40
C VAL A 65 14.79 3.24 11.54
N GLY A 66 15.45 2.08 11.50
CA GLY A 66 15.23 1.01 12.46
C GLY A 66 13.78 0.51 12.45
N ASP A 67 13.30 -0.01 13.57
CA ASP A 67 11.94 -0.53 13.72
C ASP A 67 10.89 0.55 14.04
N ASN A 68 11.28 1.81 14.13
CA ASN A 68 10.42 2.90 14.56
C ASN A 68 9.53 3.47 13.44
N MET A 69 9.71 3.02 12.21
CA MET A 69 8.94 3.49 11.06
C MET A 69 8.37 2.31 10.26
N SER A 70 7.06 2.35 10.01
CA SER A 70 6.42 1.41 9.08
C SER A 70 6.81 1.76 7.64
N LEU A 71 7.34 0.77 6.92
CA LEU A 71 7.81 0.96 5.55
C LEU A 71 6.94 0.19 4.55
N MET A 72 6.67 0.79 3.42
CA MET A 72 5.92 0.20 2.32
C MET A 72 6.63 0.45 1.00
N LEU A 73 6.46 -0.44 0.04
CA LEU A 73 6.99 -0.27 -1.31
C LEU A 73 5.86 -0.34 -2.34
N ASP A 74 5.81 0.62 -3.25
CA ASP A 74 4.86 0.66 -4.37
C ASP A 74 5.62 0.69 -5.70
N ARG A 75 5.52 -0.41 -6.47
CA ARG A 75 6.21 -0.53 -7.77
C ARG A 75 5.38 -0.06 -8.95
N ASN A 76 4.12 0.18 -8.77
CA ASN A 76 3.23 0.63 -9.85
C ASN A 76 3.25 -0.31 -11.07
N HIS A 77 3.05 -1.61 -10.83
CA HIS A 77 2.92 -2.71 -11.81
C HIS A 77 4.18 -3.06 -12.63
N GLY A 78 5.36 -2.56 -12.24
CA GLY A 78 6.53 -2.53 -13.12
C GLY A 78 7.43 -3.77 -13.12
N TYR A 79 7.19 -4.79 -12.27
CA TYR A 79 8.05 -5.97 -12.21
C TYR A 79 7.48 -7.17 -12.98
N SER A 80 8.38 -8.00 -13.51
CA SER A 80 8.10 -9.40 -13.79
C SER A 80 7.93 -10.19 -12.47
N LEU A 81 7.37 -11.40 -12.53
CA LEU A 81 7.24 -12.24 -11.33
C LEU A 81 8.59 -12.54 -10.66
N ALA A 82 9.63 -12.78 -11.45
CA ALA A 82 10.96 -13.10 -10.92
C ALA A 82 11.59 -11.90 -10.18
N GLU A 83 11.47 -10.71 -10.76
CA GLU A 83 11.93 -9.47 -10.12
C GLU A 83 11.13 -9.15 -8.85
N ALA A 84 9.80 -9.30 -8.91
CA ALA A 84 8.94 -9.06 -7.75
C ALA A 84 9.23 -10.03 -6.58
N LEU A 85 9.57 -11.29 -6.86
CA LEU A 85 10.00 -12.25 -5.83
C LEU A 85 11.31 -11.81 -5.18
N ARG A 86 12.32 -11.41 -5.96
CA ARG A 86 13.61 -10.95 -5.42
C ARG A 86 13.46 -9.71 -4.52
N VAL A 87 12.69 -8.72 -4.97
CA VAL A 87 12.41 -7.53 -4.16
C VAL A 87 11.57 -7.91 -2.94
N GLY A 88 10.56 -8.76 -3.10
CA GLY A 88 9.71 -9.23 -2.02
C GLY A 88 10.47 -9.97 -0.91
N GLU A 89 11.49 -10.76 -1.25
CA GLU A 89 12.37 -11.42 -0.28
C GLU A 89 13.18 -10.38 0.55
N ALA A 90 13.61 -9.30 -0.07
CA ALA A 90 14.25 -8.19 0.66
C ALA A 90 13.24 -7.46 1.57
N LEU A 91 12.01 -7.23 1.10
CA LEU A 91 10.95 -6.66 1.92
C LEU A 91 10.63 -7.53 3.14
N ASP A 92 10.56 -8.86 2.95
CA ASP A 92 10.37 -9.84 4.03
C ASP A 92 11.48 -9.79 5.08
N SER A 93 12.73 -9.66 4.63
CA SER A 93 13.91 -9.59 5.51
C SER A 93 13.94 -8.30 6.33
N ASN A 94 13.33 -7.25 5.80
CA ASN A 94 13.31 -5.90 6.36
C ASN A 94 11.96 -5.51 7.02
N ASN A 95 11.04 -6.47 7.21
CA ASN A 95 9.74 -6.27 7.84
C ASN A 95 8.94 -5.10 7.26
N TYR A 96 8.83 -5.04 5.93
CA TYR A 96 7.97 -4.06 5.27
C TYR A 96 6.50 -4.37 5.50
N TYR A 97 5.67 -3.35 5.64
CA TYR A 97 4.28 -3.47 6.01
C TYR A 97 3.40 -3.95 4.86
N TRP A 98 3.65 -3.49 3.62
CA TRP A 98 3.08 -4.06 2.39
C TRP A 98 3.96 -3.86 1.17
N PHE A 99 3.70 -4.69 0.15
CA PHE A 99 4.21 -4.55 -1.21
C PHE A 99 3.07 -4.23 -2.16
N GLU A 100 2.98 -2.96 -2.63
CA GLU A 100 1.88 -2.46 -3.45
C GLU A 100 2.19 -2.64 -4.94
N ASP A 101 1.19 -3.14 -5.68
CA ASP A 101 1.19 -3.28 -7.14
C ASP A 101 2.52 -3.80 -7.73
N PRO A 102 3.06 -4.92 -7.25
CA PRO A 102 4.37 -5.41 -7.70
C PRO A 102 4.40 -5.78 -9.18
N VAL A 103 3.31 -6.35 -9.68
CA VAL A 103 3.19 -6.87 -11.05
C VAL A 103 1.91 -6.38 -11.71
N ASN A 104 1.77 -6.60 -13.02
CA ASN A 104 0.56 -6.22 -13.76
C ASN A 104 -0.70 -6.81 -13.12
N THR A 105 -1.71 -5.97 -12.90
CA THR A 105 -2.98 -6.31 -12.23
C THR A 105 -3.80 -7.40 -12.90
N SER A 106 -3.61 -7.62 -14.21
CA SER A 106 -4.27 -8.70 -14.96
C SER A 106 -3.58 -10.06 -14.79
N ASN A 107 -2.34 -10.10 -14.24
CA ASN A 107 -1.59 -11.32 -14.04
C ASN A 107 -1.93 -11.96 -12.68
N LEU A 108 -3.17 -12.45 -12.55
CA LEU A 108 -3.66 -13.06 -11.31
C LEU A 108 -2.81 -14.25 -10.85
N ARG A 109 -2.17 -14.97 -11.78
CA ARG A 109 -1.28 -16.09 -11.44
C ARG A 109 -0.01 -15.60 -10.73
N ALA A 110 0.59 -14.54 -11.23
CA ALA A 110 1.76 -13.92 -10.59
C ALA A 110 1.42 -13.36 -9.21
N ILE A 111 0.30 -12.60 -9.11
CA ILE A 111 -0.18 -12.03 -7.85
C ILE A 111 -0.39 -13.15 -6.81
N LYS A 112 -1.10 -14.23 -7.17
CA LYS A 112 -1.30 -15.37 -6.26
C LYS A 112 0.01 -16.03 -5.84
N ARG A 113 0.96 -16.15 -6.77
CA ARG A 113 2.28 -16.73 -6.47
C ARG A 113 3.04 -15.87 -5.46
N LEU A 114 3.05 -14.55 -5.63
CA LEU A 114 3.66 -13.62 -4.69
C LEU A 114 3.01 -13.71 -3.32
N ASN A 115 1.68 -13.62 -3.25
CA ASN A 115 0.94 -13.69 -1.99
C ASN A 115 1.16 -15.00 -1.20
N ASN A 116 1.41 -16.11 -1.92
CA ASN A 116 1.71 -17.40 -1.28
C ASN A 116 3.19 -17.59 -0.91
N SER A 117 4.09 -16.78 -1.46
CA SER A 117 5.54 -16.96 -1.28
C SER A 117 6.15 -15.97 -0.32
N LEU A 118 5.54 -14.81 -0.13
CA LEU A 118 6.04 -13.71 0.69
C LEU A 118 5.26 -13.59 2.00
N ARG A 119 5.95 -13.16 3.05
CA ARG A 119 5.33 -12.78 4.33
C ARG A 119 4.76 -11.36 4.27
N THR A 120 5.46 -10.47 3.55
CA THR A 120 5.00 -9.10 3.31
C THR A 120 3.70 -9.13 2.49
N PRO A 121 2.59 -8.61 3.03
CA PRO A 121 1.31 -8.64 2.33
C PRO A 121 1.37 -7.97 0.97
N ILE A 122 0.82 -8.62 -0.05
CA ILE A 122 0.59 -7.97 -1.34
C ILE A 122 -0.63 -7.09 -1.22
N ASN A 123 -0.47 -5.80 -1.48
CA ASN A 123 -1.54 -4.82 -1.53
C ASN A 123 -1.84 -4.45 -2.98
N MET A 124 -3.07 -4.68 -3.43
CA MET A 124 -3.48 -4.25 -4.77
C MET A 124 -4.25 -2.94 -4.68
N SER A 125 -3.75 -1.96 -5.44
CA SER A 125 -4.29 -0.60 -5.45
C SER A 125 -5.68 -0.51 -6.07
N ASP A 126 -6.25 0.69 -6.00
CA ASP A 126 -7.52 1.03 -6.65
C ASP A 126 -7.48 0.92 -8.20
N ALA A 127 -6.31 0.74 -8.79
CA ALA A 127 -6.17 0.38 -10.20
C ALA A 127 -6.64 -1.06 -10.48
N ALA A 128 -6.36 -1.98 -9.56
CA ALA A 128 -6.79 -3.38 -9.63
C ALA A 128 -8.23 -3.58 -9.13
N THR A 129 -8.65 -2.79 -8.15
CA THR A 129 -9.98 -2.88 -7.50
C THR A 129 -10.91 -1.76 -7.96
N PHE A 130 -10.96 -1.53 -9.26
CA PHE A 130 -11.71 -0.42 -9.87
C PHE A 130 -13.22 -0.47 -9.56
N LEU A 131 -13.78 -1.67 -9.50
CA LEU A 131 -15.16 -1.93 -9.11
C LEU A 131 -15.20 -2.86 -7.91
N ILE A 132 -16.28 -2.81 -7.12
CA ILE A 132 -16.46 -3.70 -5.96
C ILE A 132 -16.33 -5.19 -6.34
N LYS A 133 -16.81 -5.58 -7.53
CA LYS A 133 -16.66 -6.96 -8.04
C LYS A 133 -15.22 -7.38 -8.27
N ASP A 134 -14.35 -6.43 -8.60
CA ASP A 134 -12.93 -6.73 -8.79
C ASP A 134 -12.29 -7.05 -7.43
N ALA A 135 -12.57 -6.24 -6.41
CA ALA A 135 -12.16 -6.52 -5.03
C ALA A 135 -12.70 -7.88 -4.55
N ALA A 136 -13.97 -8.19 -4.80
CA ALA A 136 -14.57 -9.50 -4.48
C ALA A 136 -13.83 -10.66 -5.14
N ASN A 137 -13.39 -10.49 -6.40
CA ASN A 137 -12.62 -11.51 -7.11
C ASN A 137 -11.23 -11.74 -6.48
N PHE A 138 -10.54 -10.69 -6.06
CA PHE A 138 -9.26 -10.80 -5.35
C PHE A 138 -9.41 -11.50 -4.00
N LEU A 139 -10.40 -11.10 -3.21
CA LEU A 139 -10.66 -11.64 -1.87
C LEU A 139 -11.09 -13.10 -1.92
N SER A 140 -12.11 -13.44 -2.72
CA SER A 140 -12.67 -14.80 -2.81
C SER A 140 -11.69 -15.84 -3.31
N LYS A 141 -10.68 -15.44 -4.09
CA LYS A 141 -9.62 -16.33 -4.61
C LYS A 141 -8.35 -16.32 -3.75
N ASN A 142 -8.34 -15.59 -2.64
CA ASN A 142 -7.18 -15.41 -1.77
C ASN A 142 -5.92 -15.00 -2.57
N LEU A 143 -6.06 -13.92 -3.36
CA LEU A 143 -4.98 -13.45 -4.23
C LEU A 143 -4.05 -12.46 -3.52
N VAL A 144 -4.52 -11.80 -2.46
CA VAL A 144 -3.85 -10.67 -1.83
C VAL A 144 -3.97 -10.70 -0.32
N GLY A 145 -3.03 -10.08 0.37
CA GLY A 145 -3.05 -9.87 1.82
C GLY A 145 -3.73 -8.55 2.23
N MET A 146 -3.83 -7.60 1.31
CA MET A 146 -4.50 -6.32 1.50
C MET A 146 -5.16 -5.87 0.20
N ILE A 147 -6.16 -4.99 0.30
CA ILE A 147 -6.72 -4.29 -0.86
C ILE A 147 -6.77 -2.79 -0.58
N ARG A 148 -6.85 -2.03 -1.66
CA ARG A 148 -7.00 -0.58 -1.59
C ARG A 148 -8.28 -0.15 -2.32
N GLY A 149 -8.93 0.88 -1.80
CA GLY A 149 -10.07 1.52 -2.44
C GLY A 149 -9.99 3.04 -2.35
N THR A 150 -10.85 3.71 -3.10
CA THR A 150 -10.96 5.17 -3.05
C THR A 150 -12.37 5.62 -3.44
N THR A 151 -12.86 6.65 -2.79
CA THR A 151 -14.16 7.25 -3.14
C THR A 151 -14.20 7.79 -4.57
N ARG A 152 -13.04 8.11 -5.14
CA ARG A 152 -12.91 8.55 -6.54
C ARG A 152 -13.50 7.56 -7.54
N LYS A 153 -13.42 6.26 -7.24
CA LYS A 153 -13.85 5.20 -8.16
C LYS A 153 -15.20 4.63 -7.83
N ILE A 154 -15.50 4.38 -6.58
CA ILE A 154 -16.69 3.65 -6.15
C ILE A 154 -17.61 4.46 -5.23
N GLY A 155 -17.30 5.73 -4.99
CA GLY A 155 -18.05 6.59 -4.08
C GLY A 155 -17.95 6.16 -2.63
N ILE A 156 -18.50 6.95 -1.72
CA ILE A 156 -18.50 6.68 -0.27
C ILE A 156 -19.18 5.33 0.04
N THR A 157 -20.38 5.13 -0.48
CA THR A 157 -21.17 3.89 -0.23
C THR A 157 -20.45 2.65 -0.74
N GLY A 158 -19.83 2.75 -1.92
CA GLY A 158 -19.05 1.64 -2.50
C GLY A 158 -17.83 1.30 -1.67
N LEU A 159 -17.13 2.31 -1.18
CA LEU A 159 -15.91 2.12 -0.39
C LEU A 159 -16.20 1.51 0.97
N ILE A 160 -17.29 1.90 1.65
CA ILE A 160 -17.76 1.26 2.88
C ILE A 160 -18.08 -0.22 2.63
N LYS A 161 -18.79 -0.55 1.54
CA LYS A 161 -19.10 -1.93 1.18
C LYS A 161 -17.83 -2.74 0.89
N GLN A 162 -16.87 -2.17 0.18
CA GLN A 162 -15.60 -2.83 -0.11
C GLN A 162 -14.80 -3.08 1.18
N SER A 163 -14.73 -2.10 2.07
CA SER A 163 -14.06 -2.25 3.37
C SER A 163 -14.75 -3.33 4.21
N ALA A 164 -16.08 -3.32 4.36
CA ALA A 164 -16.81 -4.33 5.08
C ALA A 164 -16.63 -5.74 4.48
N MET A 165 -16.54 -5.85 3.15
CA MET A 165 -16.25 -7.11 2.49
C MET A 165 -14.83 -7.60 2.81
N ALA A 166 -13.82 -6.73 2.75
CA ALA A 166 -12.44 -7.08 3.12
C ALA A 166 -12.36 -7.51 4.59
N ASP A 167 -13.03 -6.80 5.49
CA ASP A 167 -13.11 -7.12 6.92
C ASP A 167 -13.69 -8.53 7.16
N ALA A 168 -14.72 -8.91 6.42
CA ALA A 168 -15.31 -10.25 6.50
C ALA A 168 -14.33 -11.37 6.08
N PHE A 169 -13.28 -11.06 5.33
CA PHE A 169 -12.17 -11.95 4.99
C PHE A 169 -10.96 -11.80 5.94
N GLY A 170 -11.03 -10.93 6.95
CA GLY A 170 -9.92 -10.63 7.84
C GLY A 170 -8.79 -9.84 7.16
N ILE A 171 -9.10 -9.05 6.12
CA ILE A 171 -8.16 -8.33 5.28
C ILE A 171 -8.34 -6.82 5.45
N ASN A 172 -7.24 -6.09 5.55
CA ASN A 172 -7.27 -4.63 5.56
C ASN A 172 -7.66 -4.07 4.18
N CYS A 173 -8.46 -3.00 4.22
CA CYS A 173 -8.77 -2.15 3.08
C CYS A 173 -8.09 -0.79 3.29
N GLU A 174 -6.85 -0.64 2.83
CA GLU A 174 -6.09 0.60 2.95
C GLU A 174 -6.61 1.64 1.96
N ILE A 175 -7.19 2.73 2.46
CA ILE A 175 -7.89 3.71 1.64
C ILE A 175 -6.91 4.76 1.12
N GLY A 176 -6.79 4.87 -0.20
CA GLY A 176 -5.87 5.80 -0.83
C GLY A 176 -6.33 7.25 -0.78
N LEU A 177 -5.44 8.15 -0.33
CA LEU A 177 -5.65 9.60 -0.34
C LEU A 177 -5.01 10.26 -1.57
N ALA A 178 -5.24 9.71 -2.75
CA ALA A 178 -4.77 10.30 -4.00
C ALA A 178 -5.90 11.06 -4.71
N GLY A 179 -5.79 12.36 -4.79
CA GLY A 179 -6.79 13.16 -5.46
C GLY A 179 -6.78 14.63 -5.06
N ASN A 180 -7.83 15.35 -5.46
CA ASN A 180 -8.03 16.71 -5.00
C ASN A 180 -8.63 16.76 -3.58
N SER A 181 -8.65 17.94 -2.97
CA SER A 181 -9.04 18.16 -1.59
C SER A 181 -10.42 17.59 -1.21
N LEU A 182 -11.42 17.68 -2.08
CA LEU A 182 -12.76 17.14 -1.80
C LEU A 182 -12.78 15.61 -1.76
N MET A 183 -12.02 14.95 -2.64
CA MET A 183 -11.91 13.49 -2.62
C MET A 183 -11.16 12.99 -1.40
N ASN A 184 -10.10 13.68 -1.00
CA ASN A 184 -9.38 13.35 0.22
C ASN A 184 -10.28 13.50 1.45
N ALA A 185 -11.08 14.57 1.54
CA ALA A 185 -12.06 14.74 2.60
C ALA A 185 -13.08 13.57 2.62
N ALA A 186 -13.59 13.16 1.46
CA ALA A 186 -14.51 12.03 1.37
C ALA A 186 -13.86 10.71 1.82
N ASN A 187 -12.60 10.44 1.43
CA ASN A 187 -11.84 9.28 1.88
C ASN A 187 -11.64 9.31 3.40
N LEU A 188 -11.23 10.44 3.97
CA LEU A 188 -11.05 10.60 5.42
C LEU A 188 -12.34 10.31 6.21
N HIS A 189 -13.51 10.71 5.70
CA HIS A 189 -14.77 10.36 6.33
C HIS A 189 -15.03 8.86 6.36
N VAL A 190 -14.66 8.13 5.30
CA VAL A 190 -14.77 6.66 5.27
C VAL A 190 -13.72 6.03 6.20
N ILE A 191 -12.46 6.45 6.12
CA ILE A 191 -11.38 5.97 7.00
C ILE A 191 -11.79 6.07 8.47
N ALA A 192 -12.34 7.22 8.88
CA ALA A 192 -12.80 7.42 10.26
C ALA A 192 -13.98 6.52 10.67
N SER A 193 -14.63 5.82 9.74
CA SER A 193 -15.81 5.01 9.97
C SER A 193 -15.60 3.49 9.82
N VAL A 194 -14.43 3.05 9.33
CA VAL A 194 -14.09 1.63 9.15
C VAL A 194 -12.99 1.21 10.13
N ASN A 195 -12.91 -0.09 10.45
CA ASN A 195 -11.96 -0.59 11.44
C ASN A 195 -10.72 -1.25 10.79
N ASN A 196 -10.83 -1.69 9.55
CA ASN A 196 -9.79 -2.42 8.81
C ASN A 196 -9.00 -1.52 7.84
N ASN A 197 -8.62 -0.36 8.32
CA ASN A 197 -7.70 0.59 7.68
C ASN A 197 -6.71 1.09 8.72
N THR A 198 -5.43 0.99 8.44
CA THR A 198 -4.38 1.44 9.37
C THR A 198 -3.98 2.87 9.05
N TYR A 199 -3.71 3.18 7.76
CA TYR A 199 -3.23 4.48 7.29
C TYR A 199 -4.21 5.17 6.35
#